data_21184a8d5b1a07e8ebd06088e4602d65
#
_entry.id   21184a8d5b1a07e8ebd06088e4602d65
#
_cell.length_a   1.000
_cell.length_b   1.000
_cell.length_c   1.000
_cell.angle_alpha   90.00
_cell.angle_beta   90.00
_cell.angle_gamma   90.00
#
_symmetry.space_group_name_H-M   'P 1'
#
loop_
_entity.id
_entity.type
_entity.pdbx_description
1 polymer ?
#
loop_
_entity_poly.entity_id
_entity_poly.type
_entity_poly.pdbx_seq_one_letter_code
_entity_poly.pdbx_strand_id
1 'polypeptide(L)'
;MNARREDKTLQKAIDALQIRDVYLRTSQTLLADDFEPKYDNEFDRLEVQLQHAVTQTSVLKLEEEGAATVELFRVFVQLGARWLEPESDASTQPGESRGEDSRLQALVAGVMVAEYEMQTDPGSDALKAFALRNASYHVWPFWREFLAAQCMRMNLPKLVLPTVQFAKESPPK
;
A
#
# COMPACT_ATOMS: atom_id res chain seq x y z
N MET A 1 -7.71 -17.52 23.76
CA MET A 1 -6.29 -17.96 23.99
C MET A 1 -5.36 -17.62 22.82
N ASN A 2 -5.87 -17.47 21.58
CA ASN A 2 -5.07 -17.11 20.39
C ASN A 2 -4.52 -15.68 20.43
N ALA A 3 -5.31 -14.65 20.72
CA ALA A 3 -4.89 -13.25 20.65
C ALA A 3 -3.63 -12.93 21.49
N ARG A 4 -3.53 -13.46 22.71
CA ARG A 4 -2.32 -13.28 23.56
C ARG A 4 -1.06 -13.93 22.99
N ARG A 5 -1.20 -15.01 22.20
CA ARG A 5 -0.07 -15.70 21.56
C ARG A 5 0.39 -14.92 20.32
N GLU A 6 -0.55 -14.38 19.57
CA GLU A 6 -0.30 -13.55 18.38
C GLU A 6 0.37 -12.21 18.74
N ASP A 7 -0.06 -11.58 19.86
CA ASP A 7 0.59 -10.37 20.36
C ASP A 7 2.04 -10.61 20.79
N LYS A 8 2.33 -11.76 21.41
CA LYS A 8 3.71 -12.13 21.78
C LYS A 8 4.59 -12.41 20.54
N THR A 9 4.01 -12.99 19.50
CA THR A 9 4.72 -13.27 18.24
C THR A 9 5.07 -11.98 17.52
N LEU A 10 4.13 -11.04 17.42
CA LEU A 10 4.37 -9.71 16.85
C LEU A 10 5.41 -8.94 17.67
N GLN A 11 5.32 -8.98 19.01
CA GLN A 11 6.25 -8.29 19.90
C GLN A 11 7.70 -8.75 19.69
N LYS A 12 7.94 -10.05 19.48
CA LYS A 12 9.28 -10.57 19.16
C LYS A 12 9.86 -9.90 17.91
N ALA A 13 9.04 -9.70 16.88
CA ALA A 13 9.52 -9.03 15.68
C ALA A 13 9.75 -7.53 15.89
N ILE A 14 8.88 -6.88 16.66
CA ILE A 14 9.06 -5.45 17.01
C ILE A 14 10.38 -5.24 17.76
N ASP A 15 10.71 -6.13 18.70
CA ASP A 15 11.94 -6.05 19.50
C ASP A 15 13.22 -6.37 18.68
N ALA A 16 13.07 -7.19 17.61
CA ALA A 16 14.18 -7.66 16.80
C ALA A 16 14.48 -6.79 15.56
N LEU A 17 13.54 -5.96 15.14
CA LEU A 17 13.59 -5.21 13.88
C LEU A 17 13.75 -3.71 14.12
N GLN A 18 14.76 -3.13 13.52
CA GLN A 18 14.96 -1.68 13.50
C GLN A 18 14.73 -1.15 12.09
N ILE A 19 13.81 -0.18 11.94
CA ILE A 19 13.57 0.44 10.62
C ILE A 19 14.85 1.12 10.13
N ARG A 20 15.20 0.84 8.88
CA ARG A 20 16.38 1.40 8.21
C ARG A 20 15.97 2.38 7.12
N ASP A 21 15.02 2.00 6.28
CA ASP A 21 14.59 2.83 5.16
C ASP A 21 13.16 2.50 4.71
N VAL A 22 12.51 3.48 4.06
CA VAL A 22 11.28 3.31 3.30
C VAL A 22 11.42 4.03 1.98
N TYR A 23 11.28 3.30 0.87
CA TYR A 23 11.45 3.87 -0.46
C TYR A 23 10.45 3.34 -1.48
N LEU A 24 10.26 4.11 -2.55
CA LEU A 24 9.45 3.73 -3.70
C LEU A 24 10.28 2.84 -4.64
N ARG A 25 9.82 1.62 -4.89
CA ARG A 25 10.46 0.69 -5.81
C ARG A 25 9.94 0.81 -7.24
N THR A 26 8.63 0.88 -7.40
CA THR A 26 7.97 1.06 -8.69
C THR A 26 6.80 2.00 -8.55
N SER A 27 6.48 2.72 -9.60
CA SER A 27 5.27 3.53 -9.67
C SER A 27 4.65 3.48 -11.06
N GLN A 28 3.36 3.68 -11.09
CA GLN A 28 2.58 3.85 -12.29
C GLN A 28 1.59 4.99 -12.08
N THR A 29 1.56 5.89 -13.03
CA THR A 29 0.56 6.97 -13.11
C THR A 29 -0.05 6.96 -14.50
N LEU A 30 -1.36 7.15 -14.58
CA LEU A 30 -2.08 7.11 -15.84
C LEU A 30 -3.28 8.06 -15.77
N LEU A 31 -3.54 8.74 -16.88
CA LEU A 31 -4.83 9.38 -17.21
C LEU A 31 -5.40 8.69 -18.45
N ALA A 32 -6.71 8.50 -18.50
CA ALA A 32 -7.39 8.04 -19.71
C ALA A 32 -7.22 9.10 -20.81
N ASP A 33 -7.16 8.65 -22.06
CA ASP A 33 -6.87 9.54 -23.21
C ASP A 33 -7.90 10.67 -23.42
N ASP A 34 -9.14 10.42 -22.99
CA ASP A 34 -10.27 11.34 -23.09
C ASP A 34 -10.56 12.11 -21.76
N PHE A 35 -9.72 11.93 -20.74
CA PHE A 35 -9.86 12.56 -19.43
C PHE A 35 -8.85 13.69 -19.25
N GLU A 36 -9.34 14.92 -19.15
CA GLU A 36 -8.55 16.14 -19.00
C GLU A 36 -8.80 16.81 -17.64
N PRO A 37 -8.16 16.35 -16.55
CA PRO A 37 -8.43 16.83 -15.20
C PRO A 37 -8.32 18.32 -15.00
N LYS A 38 -7.44 18.99 -15.75
CA LYS A 38 -7.24 20.44 -15.68
C LYS A 38 -8.50 21.24 -16.05
N TYR A 39 -9.37 20.66 -16.88
CA TYR A 39 -10.57 21.32 -17.42
C TYR A 39 -11.86 20.65 -16.96
N ASP A 40 -11.78 19.51 -16.28
CA ASP A 40 -12.90 18.82 -15.70
C ASP A 40 -13.22 19.41 -14.31
N ASN A 41 -14.47 19.82 -14.10
CA ASN A 41 -14.94 20.37 -12.82
C ASN A 41 -15.86 19.38 -12.07
N GLU A 42 -16.09 18.18 -12.61
CA GLU A 42 -17.04 17.22 -12.10
C GLU A 42 -16.37 16.00 -11.42
N PHE A 43 -15.28 16.23 -10.67
CA PHE A 43 -14.58 15.17 -9.97
C PHE A 43 -15.44 14.41 -8.96
N ASP A 44 -16.46 15.08 -8.41
CA ASP A 44 -17.36 14.48 -7.41
C ASP A 44 -18.19 13.32 -7.98
N ARG A 45 -18.26 13.19 -9.31
CA ARG A 45 -18.90 12.06 -9.99
C ARG A 45 -18.05 10.79 -9.96
N LEU A 46 -16.72 10.92 -9.81
CA LEU A 46 -15.81 9.80 -9.89
C LEU A 46 -15.78 9.03 -8.57
N GLU A 47 -15.84 7.72 -8.69
CA GLU A 47 -15.61 6.81 -7.57
C GLU A 47 -14.10 6.65 -7.34
N VAL A 48 -13.65 6.82 -6.10
CA VAL A 48 -12.27 6.59 -5.73
C VAL A 48 -12.12 5.25 -5.03
N GLN A 49 -11.36 4.35 -5.64
CA GLN A 49 -11.02 3.06 -5.06
C GLN A 49 -9.57 3.09 -4.58
N LEU A 50 -9.36 2.68 -3.33
CA LEU A 50 -8.04 2.56 -2.73
C LEU A 50 -7.61 1.10 -2.68
N GLN A 51 -6.35 0.84 -3.05
CA GLN A 51 -5.71 -0.46 -2.95
C GLN A 51 -4.61 -0.42 -1.90
N HIS A 52 -4.53 -1.48 -1.09
CA HIS A 52 -3.46 -1.70 -0.15
C HIS A 52 -3.25 -3.21 0.04
N ALA A 53 -2.03 -3.70 -0.19
CA ALA A 53 -1.68 -5.10 0.00
C ALA A 53 -0.20 -5.27 0.32
N VAL A 54 0.13 -6.12 1.29
CA VAL A 54 1.47 -6.66 1.47
C VAL A 54 1.64 -7.80 0.45
N THR A 55 2.50 -7.60 -0.55
CA THR A 55 2.62 -8.53 -1.68
C THR A 55 3.77 -9.52 -1.55
N GLN A 56 4.85 -9.10 -0.86
CA GLN A 56 6.06 -9.90 -0.76
C GLN A 56 6.84 -9.53 0.49
N THR A 57 7.60 -10.50 1.02
CA THR A 57 8.66 -10.29 2.00
C THR A 57 9.94 -10.97 1.55
N SER A 58 11.08 -10.44 1.94
CA SER A 58 12.38 -11.09 1.68
C SER A 58 13.39 -10.73 2.78
N VAL A 59 14.38 -11.60 2.98
CA VAL A 59 15.56 -11.31 3.79
C VAL A 59 16.75 -11.16 2.84
N LEU A 60 17.46 -10.04 2.96
CA LEU A 60 18.67 -9.74 2.21
C LEU A 60 19.85 -9.78 3.19
N LYS A 61 20.90 -10.51 2.84
CA LYS A 61 22.17 -10.50 3.56
C LYS A 61 23.16 -9.60 2.84
N LEU A 62 23.68 -8.64 3.55
CA LEU A 62 24.73 -7.75 3.06
C LEU A 62 26.04 -8.18 3.72
N GLU A 63 26.97 -8.61 2.89
CA GLU A 63 28.32 -9.00 3.30
C GLU A 63 29.30 -7.96 2.77
N GLU A 64 29.98 -7.25 3.64
CA GLU A 64 31.10 -6.37 3.31
C GLU A 64 32.40 -7.00 3.80
N GLU A 65 33.46 -6.92 2.98
CA GLU A 65 34.76 -7.46 3.34
C GLU A 65 35.33 -6.74 4.59
N GLY A 66 35.50 -7.51 5.67
CA GLY A 66 35.98 -6.99 6.96
C GLY A 66 34.92 -6.39 7.89
N ALA A 67 33.64 -6.43 7.53
CA ALA A 67 32.52 -5.99 8.36
C ALA A 67 31.62 -7.17 8.79
N ALA A 68 30.81 -6.94 9.82
CA ALA A 68 29.78 -7.90 10.20
C ALA A 68 28.68 -7.98 9.15
N THR A 69 28.21 -9.19 8.85
CA THR A 69 27.05 -9.40 7.96
C THR A 69 25.80 -8.70 8.53
N VAL A 70 25.15 -7.89 7.72
CA VAL A 70 23.89 -7.22 8.06
C VAL A 70 22.76 -7.97 7.37
N GLU A 71 21.75 -8.39 8.13
CA GLU A 71 20.54 -8.99 7.60
C GLU A 71 19.40 -7.95 7.58
N LEU A 72 18.81 -7.76 6.38
CA LEU A 72 17.70 -6.85 6.17
C LEU A 72 16.42 -7.62 5.88
N PHE A 73 15.40 -7.44 6.71
CA PHE A 73 14.05 -7.86 6.40
C PHE A 73 13.35 -6.79 5.57
N ARG A 74 12.84 -7.14 4.40
CA ARG A 74 12.15 -6.24 3.48
C ARG A 74 10.70 -6.64 3.30
N VAL A 75 9.81 -5.66 3.40
CA VAL A 75 8.37 -5.82 3.19
C VAL A 75 7.94 -4.95 2.02
N PHE A 76 7.33 -5.57 1.01
CA PHE A 76 6.83 -4.92 -0.19
C PHE A 76 5.33 -4.66 -0.03
N VAL A 77 4.94 -3.41 -0.10
CA VAL A 77 3.56 -2.97 0.06
C VAL A 77 3.10 -2.32 -1.23
N GLN A 78 2.12 -2.92 -1.87
CA GLN A 78 1.45 -2.35 -3.03
C GLN A 78 0.33 -1.42 -2.57
N LEU A 79 0.31 -0.22 -3.12
CA LEU A 79 -0.65 0.82 -2.82
C LEU A 79 -1.15 1.45 -4.12
N GLY A 80 -2.40 1.89 -4.13
CA GLY A 80 -2.99 2.50 -5.31
C GLY A 80 -4.22 3.34 -4.98
N ALA A 81 -4.49 4.29 -5.85
CA ALA A 81 -5.74 5.04 -5.94
C ALA A 81 -6.19 5.04 -7.39
N ARG A 82 -7.44 4.66 -7.63
CA ARG A 82 -8.08 4.62 -8.95
C ARG A 82 -9.29 5.54 -8.92
N TRP A 83 -9.44 6.34 -9.96
CA TRP A 83 -10.63 7.16 -10.19
C TRP A 83 -11.42 6.53 -11.32
N LEU A 84 -12.64 6.13 -11.04
CA LEU A 84 -13.50 5.39 -11.96
C LEU A 84 -14.77 6.19 -12.24
N GLU A 85 -15.23 6.14 -13.48
CA GLU A 85 -16.60 6.58 -13.76
C GLU A 85 -17.60 5.67 -13.05
N PRO A 86 -18.70 6.23 -12.48
CA PRO A 86 -19.73 5.42 -11.86
C PRO A 86 -20.38 4.48 -12.88
N GLU A 87 -20.89 3.36 -12.42
CA GLU A 87 -21.75 2.51 -13.25
C GLU A 87 -23.03 3.30 -13.57
N SER A 88 -23.22 3.59 -14.87
CA SER A 88 -24.47 4.24 -15.28
C SER A 88 -25.61 3.23 -15.28
N ASP A 89 -26.61 3.47 -14.45
CA ASP A 89 -27.86 2.69 -14.40
C ASP A 89 -28.69 2.75 -15.71
N ALA A 90 -28.28 3.56 -16.69
CA ALA A 90 -29.16 4.01 -17.76
C ALA A 90 -28.96 3.38 -19.14
N SER A 91 -27.98 2.48 -19.37
CA SER A 91 -27.75 1.95 -20.72
C SER A 91 -27.23 0.52 -20.84
N THR A 92 -27.41 -0.28 -19.81
CA THR A 92 -26.96 -1.68 -19.89
C THR A 92 -28.11 -2.54 -20.37
N GLN A 93 -28.05 -3.01 -21.61
CA GLN A 93 -28.74 -4.23 -21.98
C GLN A 93 -28.28 -5.33 -21.00
N PRO A 94 -29.16 -6.22 -20.54
CA PRO A 94 -28.80 -7.28 -19.60
C PRO A 94 -27.68 -8.14 -20.22
N GLY A 95 -26.45 -7.98 -19.76
CA GLY A 95 -25.30 -8.79 -20.20
C GLY A 95 -23.98 -8.05 -20.48
N GLU A 96 -23.94 -6.73 -20.54
CA GLU A 96 -22.70 -5.96 -20.77
C GLU A 96 -22.39 -5.05 -19.57
N SER A 97 -21.76 -5.62 -18.52
CA SER A 97 -21.04 -4.79 -17.55
C SER A 97 -19.76 -4.30 -18.24
N ARG A 98 -19.58 -2.98 -18.39
CA ARG A 98 -18.27 -2.41 -18.77
C ARG A 98 -17.26 -2.86 -17.70
N GLY A 99 -16.20 -3.54 -18.13
CA GLY A 99 -15.12 -3.95 -17.21
C GLY A 99 -14.56 -2.73 -16.47
N GLU A 100 -14.04 -2.91 -15.26
CA GLU A 100 -13.45 -1.83 -14.46
C GLU A 100 -12.41 -1.01 -15.23
N ASP A 101 -11.65 -1.67 -16.12
CA ASP A 101 -10.61 -1.01 -16.93
C ASP A 101 -11.19 -0.01 -17.94
N SER A 102 -12.42 -0.22 -18.43
CA SER A 102 -13.07 0.70 -19.38
C SER A 102 -13.67 1.94 -18.69
N ARG A 103 -13.74 1.96 -17.37
CA ARG A 103 -14.21 3.09 -16.55
C ARG A 103 -13.08 3.88 -15.90
N LEU A 104 -11.83 3.42 -16.05
CA LEU A 104 -10.67 4.01 -15.41
C LEU A 104 -10.33 5.37 -16.01
N GLN A 105 -10.46 6.43 -15.23
CA GLN A 105 -10.12 7.79 -15.61
C GLN A 105 -8.71 8.18 -15.19
N ALA A 106 -8.30 7.77 -14.00
CA ALA A 106 -6.97 8.01 -13.50
C ALA A 106 -6.49 6.88 -12.57
N LEU A 107 -5.18 6.67 -12.56
CA LEU A 107 -4.49 5.73 -11.68
C LEU A 107 -3.23 6.37 -11.11
N VAL A 108 -3.04 6.23 -9.83
CA VAL A 108 -1.76 6.42 -9.15
C VAL A 108 -1.49 5.18 -8.33
N ALA A 109 -0.46 4.42 -8.67
CA ALA A 109 -0.10 3.20 -7.97
C ALA A 109 1.41 3.12 -7.73
N GLY A 110 1.83 2.32 -6.75
CA GLY A 110 3.23 2.08 -6.48
C GLY A 110 3.46 0.91 -5.55
N VAL A 111 4.68 0.40 -5.57
CA VAL A 111 5.18 -0.56 -4.58
C VAL A 111 6.21 0.16 -3.72
N MET A 112 5.91 0.29 -2.45
CA MET A 112 6.83 0.80 -1.44
C MET A 112 7.51 -0.37 -0.75
N VAL A 113 8.80 -0.20 -0.42
CA VAL A 113 9.57 -1.17 0.34
C VAL A 113 9.93 -0.56 1.68
N ALA A 114 9.61 -1.25 2.76
CA ALA A 114 10.12 -0.96 4.08
C ALA A 114 11.23 -1.95 4.41
N GLU A 115 12.42 -1.43 4.74
CA GLU A 115 13.60 -2.20 5.13
C GLU A 115 13.86 -2.09 6.63
N TYR A 116 14.09 -3.24 7.24
CA TYR A 116 14.38 -3.36 8.66
C TYR A 116 15.68 -4.13 8.87
N GLU A 117 16.59 -3.57 9.63
CA GLU A 117 17.77 -4.30 10.09
C GLU A 117 17.35 -5.29 11.18
N MET A 118 17.74 -6.56 11.01
CA MET A 118 17.48 -7.62 11.99
C MET A 118 18.59 -7.65 13.02
N GLN A 119 18.28 -7.26 14.25
CA GLN A 119 19.24 -7.35 15.38
C GLN A 119 19.38 -8.80 15.88
N THR A 120 18.31 -9.55 15.73
CA THR A 120 18.22 -10.99 16.03
C THR A 120 17.19 -11.64 15.12
N ASP A 121 17.25 -12.95 14.89
CA ASP A 121 16.22 -13.66 14.14
C ASP A 121 14.97 -13.92 15.02
N PRO A 122 13.84 -13.26 14.76
CA PRO A 122 12.61 -13.48 15.54
C PRO A 122 11.83 -14.73 15.09
N GLY A 123 12.25 -15.36 13.98
CA GLY A 123 11.58 -16.48 13.33
C GLY A 123 10.51 -16.07 12.31
N SER A 124 10.25 -16.96 11.36
CA SER A 124 9.38 -16.71 10.19
C SER A 124 7.97 -16.26 10.55
N ASP A 125 7.36 -16.85 11.58
CA ASP A 125 6.00 -16.49 12.01
C ASP A 125 5.92 -15.06 12.55
N ALA A 126 6.97 -14.63 13.28
CA ALA A 126 7.06 -13.27 13.79
C ALA A 126 7.28 -12.25 12.67
N LEU A 127 8.16 -12.56 11.70
CA LEU A 127 8.37 -11.73 10.51
C LEU A 127 7.07 -11.57 9.69
N LYS A 128 6.34 -12.68 9.50
CA LYS A 128 5.05 -12.66 8.80
C LYS A 128 4.01 -11.81 9.53
N ALA A 129 3.89 -11.99 10.85
CA ALA A 129 2.97 -11.19 11.66
C ALA A 129 3.31 -9.70 11.61
N PHE A 130 4.59 -9.34 11.65
CA PHE A 130 5.07 -7.98 11.54
C PHE A 130 4.76 -7.36 10.17
N ALA A 131 5.05 -8.09 9.07
CA ALA A 131 4.77 -7.64 7.72
C ALA A 131 3.30 -7.27 7.53
N LEU A 132 2.39 -8.13 7.98
CA LEU A 132 0.95 -7.94 7.79
C LEU A 132 0.33 -6.88 8.71
N ARG A 133 0.88 -6.70 9.92
CA ARG A 133 0.24 -5.88 10.96
C ARG A 133 0.96 -4.58 11.26
N ASN A 134 2.24 -4.47 10.94
CA ASN A 134 3.07 -3.33 11.36
C ASN A 134 3.73 -2.56 10.21
N ALA A 135 4.23 -3.23 9.17
CA ALA A 135 5.01 -2.58 8.10
C ALA A 135 4.24 -1.46 7.39
N SER A 136 2.94 -1.63 7.19
CA SER A 136 2.10 -0.64 6.53
C SER A 136 2.01 0.70 7.27
N TYR A 137 2.16 0.72 8.62
CA TYR A 137 2.22 1.97 9.38
C TYR A 137 3.44 2.82 9.01
N HIS A 138 4.58 2.16 8.77
CA HIS A 138 5.83 2.84 8.38
C HIS A 138 5.78 3.34 6.93
N VAL A 139 5.12 2.60 6.04
CA VAL A 139 4.98 2.95 4.62
C VAL A 139 3.97 4.08 4.41
N TRP A 140 2.93 4.16 5.23
CA TRP A 140 1.79 5.04 5.01
C TRP A 140 2.11 6.53 4.87
N PRO A 141 2.99 7.15 5.67
CA PRO A 141 3.37 8.56 5.52
C PRO A 141 4.00 8.84 4.15
N PHE A 142 4.86 7.94 3.66
CA PHE A 142 5.53 8.05 2.36
C PHE A 142 4.54 7.91 1.22
N TRP A 143 3.59 6.98 1.33
CA TRP A 143 2.52 6.84 0.36
C TRP A 143 1.63 8.07 0.29
N ARG A 144 1.24 8.64 1.41
CA ARG A 144 0.41 9.86 1.45
C ARG A 144 1.10 11.04 0.76
N GLU A 145 2.39 11.21 1.00
CA GLU A 145 3.20 12.25 0.35
C GLU A 145 3.27 12.01 -1.17
N PHE A 146 3.63 10.78 -1.57
CA PHE A 146 3.73 10.41 -2.98
C PHE A 146 2.39 10.62 -3.71
N LEU A 147 1.29 10.11 -3.19
CA LEU A 147 -0.03 10.25 -3.79
C LEU A 147 -0.43 11.73 -3.93
N ALA A 148 -0.25 12.53 -2.87
CA ALA A 148 -0.57 13.95 -2.91
C ALA A 148 0.26 14.70 -3.97
N ALA A 149 1.55 14.37 -4.07
CA ALA A 149 2.43 14.95 -5.07
C ALA A 149 2.02 14.57 -6.51
N GLN A 150 1.59 13.31 -6.75
CA GLN A 150 1.11 12.89 -8.06
C GLN A 150 -0.23 13.52 -8.41
N CYS A 151 -1.19 13.56 -7.48
CA CYS A 151 -2.47 14.26 -7.71
C CYS A 151 -2.23 15.71 -8.13
N MET A 152 -1.34 16.42 -7.47
CA MET A 152 -1.01 17.81 -7.81
C MET A 152 -0.42 17.93 -9.22
N ARG A 153 0.51 17.04 -9.62
CA ARG A 153 1.15 17.03 -10.95
C ARG A 153 0.17 16.68 -12.07
N MET A 154 -0.81 15.84 -11.78
CA MET A 154 -1.82 15.37 -12.72
C MET A 154 -3.08 16.25 -12.74
N ASN A 155 -3.11 17.34 -11.99
CA ASN A 155 -4.29 18.20 -11.78
C ASN A 155 -5.51 17.44 -11.25
N LEU A 156 -5.31 16.33 -10.55
CA LEU A 156 -6.35 15.60 -9.87
C LEU A 156 -6.72 16.29 -8.54
N PRO A 157 -7.95 16.13 -8.05
CA PRO A 157 -8.34 16.70 -6.78
C PRO A 157 -7.51 16.12 -5.65
N LYS A 158 -7.29 16.93 -4.61
CA LYS A 158 -6.58 16.48 -3.42
C LYS A 158 -7.36 15.36 -2.75
N LEU A 159 -6.78 14.17 -2.76
CA LEU A 159 -7.33 13.02 -2.05
C LEU A 159 -6.84 13.02 -0.58
N VAL A 160 -7.79 13.13 0.35
CA VAL A 160 -7.50 13.02 1.77
C VAL A 160 -7.60 11.55 2.17
N LEU A 161 -6.44 10.90 2.29
CA LEU A 161 -6.41 9.52 2.78
C LEU A 161 -6.79 9.47 4.26
N PRO A 162 -7.62 8.50 4.67
CA PRO A 162 -7.91 8.29 6.08
C PRO A 162 -6.63 7.98 6.86
N THR A 163 -6.63 8.28 8.14
CA THR A 163 -5.62 7.73 9.06
C THR A 163 -5.80 6.22 9.07
N VAL A 164 -4.71 5.47 8.84
CA VAL A 164 -4.78 4.01 8.83
C VAL A 164 -5.13 3.53 10.23
N GLN A 165 -6.36 3.12 10.40
CA GLN A 165 -6.78 2.25 11.49
C GLN A 165 -6.80 0.85 10.89
N PHE A 166 -5.71 0.09 11.06
CA PHE A 166 -5.78 -1.34 10.79
C PHE A 166 -6.78 -1.91 11.78
N ALA A 167 -7.94 -2.30 11.27
CA ALA A 167 -9.02 -2.83 12.09
C ALA A 167 -8.45 -3.94 12.99
N LYS A 168 -8.61 -3.81 14.30
CA LYS A 168 -8.57 -4.96 15.17
C LYS A 168 -9.64 -5.90 14.62
N GLU A 169 -9.23 -7.09 14.17
CA GLU A 169 -10.19 -8.14 13.82
C GLU A 169 -11.19 -8.25 14.97
N SER A 170 -12.43 -7.89 14.68
CA SER A 170 -13.51 -8.17 15.63
C SER A 170 -13.60 -9.67 15.76
N PRO A 171 -13.60 -10.23 16.97
CA PRO A 171 -13.77 -11.68 17.14
C PRO A 171 -15.07 -12.09 16.46
N PRO A 172 -15.12 -13.23 15.77
CA PRO A 172 -16.34 -13.76 15.18
C PRO A 172 -17.39 -13.93 16.28
N LYS A 173 -18.60 -13.43 16.00
CA LYS A 173 -19.79 -13.63 16.84
C LYS A 173 -20.18 -15.09 16.89
#